data_3986d5b8350635292b8f4de88f495205
#
_entry.id   3986d5b8350635292b8f4de88f495205
#
_cell.length_a   1.000
_cell.length_b   1.000
_cell.length_c   1.000
_cell.angle_alpha   90.00
_cell.angle_beta   90.00
_cell.angle_gamma   90.00
#
_symmetry.space_group_name_H-M   'P 1'
#
loop_
_entity.id
_entity.type
_entity.pdbx_description
1 polymer ?
#
loop_
_entity_poly.entity_id
_entity_poly.type
_entity_poly.pdbx_seq_one_letter_code
_entity_poly.pdbx_strand_id
1 'polypeptide(L)'
;MTGIGRRNSNNIALFSGVDWWTVLLYVALTLIGFFAVFSASYVEDSENFWSFSHEYIKHIFWLGISYTAGLVILLLDRSSWHKWAYIICAVTIFIVLLTFTPLGKTVNGARAWLGLGGFTLQPMELAKVGISLAVARIMSLYGFSVQRANDMIKVMALLAVPMGIAVLQNDTGSGLVFCSFIFMLFREGLNYWICVPLIFLVALLILSFLLTPGVLLIALILIFTFCAGMLMRG
;
A
#
# COMPACT_ATOMS: atom_id res chain seq x y z
N MET A 1 -8.32 -38.13 39.76
CA MET A 1 -8.37 -36.72 40.17
C MET A 1 -7.02 -36.09 39.81
N THR A 2 -6.90 -35.52 38.65
CA THR A 2 -5.71 -34.81 38.19
C THR A 2 -6.12 -33.37 37.87
N GLY A 3 -5.71 -32.48 38.78
CA GLY A 3 -5.99 -31.05 38.70
C GLY A 3 -5.30 -30.44 37.49
N ILE A 4 -6.08 -30.01 36.51
CA ILE A 4 -5.62 -29.19 35.42
C ILE A 4 -5.34 -27.80 36.02
N GLY A 5 -4.07 -27.50 36.24
CA GLY A 5 -3.61 -26.19 36.68
C GLY A 5 -4.06 -25.14 35.67
N ARG A 6 -4.99 -24.26 36.08
CA ARG A 6 -5.30 -23.01 35.41
C ARG A 6 -4.00 -22.20 35.24
N ARG A 7 -3.42 -22.26 34.06
CA ARG A 7 -2.32 -21.39 33.68
C ARG A 7 -2.83 -19.95 33.75
N ASN A 8 -2.35 -19.24 34.77
CA ASN A 8 -2.63 -17.81 34.95
C ASN A 8 -2.08 -17.03 33.76
N SER A 9 -2.97 -16.64 32.81
CA SER A 9 -2.62 -15.97 31.54
C SER A 9 -2.41 -14.46 31.68
N ASN A 10 -2.25 -13.94 32.89
CA ASN A 10 -2.28 -12.51 33.14
C ASN A 10 -0.93 -11.77 33.11
N ASN A 11 0.15 -12.43 32.74
CA ASN A 11 1.48 -11.81 32.60
C ASN A 11 2.14 -12.19 31.27
N ILE A 12 1.42 -12.07 30.14
CA ILE A 12 2.11 -11.97 28.85
C ILE A 12 2.68 -10.56 28.84
N ALA A 13 3.99 -10.45 29.04
CA ALA A 13 4.69 -9.19 28.89
C ALA A 13 4.29 -8.60 27.52
N LEU A 14 3.75 -7.40 27.49
CA LEU A 14 3.22 -6.70 26.29
C LEU A 14 4.22 -6.73 25.12
N PHE A 15 5.49 -6.95 25.40
CA PHE A 15 6.59 -6.97 24.43
C PHE A 15 7.21 -8.35 24.18
N SER A 16 6.68 -9.43 24.74
CA SER A 16 7.28 -10.78 24.59
C SER A 16 7.14 -11.36 23.17
N GLY A 17 6.28 -10.80 22.34
CA GLY A 17 6.08 -11.20 20.94
C GLY A 17 6.62 -10.21 19.91
N VAL A 18 7.33 -9.16 20.35
CA VAL A 18 7.86 -8.13 19.45
C VAL A 18 9.18 -8.61 18.85
N ASP A 19 9.26 -8.60 17.54
CA ASP A 19 10.52 -8.80 16.81
C ASP A 19 11.37 -7.53 16.86
N TRP A 20 12.34 -7.50 17.76
CA TRP A 20 13.23 -6.35 17.96
C TRP A 20 14.09 -6.06 16.75
N TRP A 21 14.40 -7.03 15.89
CA TRP A 21 15.12 -6.81 14.65
C TRP A 21 14.29 -5.97 13.67
N THR A 22 13.02 -6.30 13.53
CA THR A 22 12.09 -5.50 12.70
C THR A 22 11.95 -4.08 13.25
N VAL A 23 11.83 -3.91 14.57
CA VAL A 23 11.77 -2.59 15.19
C VAL A 23 13.04 -1.78 14.94
N LEU A 24 14.21 -2.41 15.12
CA LEU A 24 15.51 -1.74 14.88
C LEU A 24 15.65 -1.31 13.42
N LEU A 25 15.32 -2.17 12.47
CA LEU A 25 15.33 -1.84 11.04
C LEU A 25 14.37 -0.70 10.71
N TYR A 26 13.17 -0.71 11.29
CA TYR A 26 12.19 0.36 11.11
C TYR A 26 12.74 1.71 11.60
N VAL A 27 13.31 1.74 12.82
CA VAL A 27 13.93 2.95 13.39
C VAL A 27 15.11 3.40 12.53
N ALA A 28 15.98 2.50 12.11
CA ALA A 28 17.12 2.84 11.26
C ALA A 28 16.67 3.46 9.92
N LEU A 29 15.68 2.87 9.25
CA LEU A 29 15.13 3.40 8.00
C LEU A 29 14.47 4.76 8.17
N THR A 30 13.73 4.98 9.26
CA THR A 30 13.12 6.28 9.54
C THR A 30 14.15 7.36 9.85
N LEU A 31 15.25 7.02 10.55
CA LEU A 31 16.36 7.94 10.79
C LEU A 31 17.08 8.31 9.48
N ILE A 32 17.39 7.32 8.63
CA ILE A 32 17.99 7.57 7.31
C ILE A 32 17.07 8.47 6.48
N GLY A 33 15.75 8.20 6.46
CA GLY A 33 14.77 9.04 5.79
C GLY A 33 14.74 10.47 6.32
N PHE A 34 14.81 10.64 7.64
CA PHE A 34 14.87 11.96 8.26
C PHE A 34 16.12 12.73 7.83
N PHE A 35 17.30 12.12 7.90
CA PHE A 35 18.54 12.77 7.47
C PHE A 35 18.54 13.10 5.97
N ALA A 36 17.95 12.27 5.13
CA ALA A 36 17.81 12.55 3.71
C ALA A 36 16.92 13.79 3.46
N VAL A 37 15.76 13.88 4.12
CA VAL A 37 14.88 15.06 4.03
C VAL A 37 15.56 16.29 4.60
N PHE A 38 16.23 16.18 5.75
CA PHE A 38 16.96 17.27 6.37
C PHE A 38 18.04 17.82 5.43
N SER A 39 18.88 16.94 4.87
CA SER A 39 19.93 17.33 3.94
C SER A 39 19.41 18.01 2.67
N ALA A 40 18.26 17.53 2.14
CA ALA A 40 17.66 18.09 0.93
C ALA A 40 16.93 19.41 1.15
N SER A 41 16.45 19.70 2.37
CA SER A 41 15.62 20.87 2.68
C SER A 41 16.32 21.90 3.60
N TYR A 42 17.56 21.64 3.99
CA TYR A 42 18.34 22.56 4.83
C TYR A 42 18.76 23.80 4.05
N VAL A 43 18.44 24.97 4.59
CA VAL A 43 18.84 26.28 4.06
C VAL A 43 19.65 26.99 5.14
N GLU A 44 20.89 27.34 4.82
CA GLU A 44 21.91 27.83 5.77
C GLU A 44 21.57 29.20 6.39
N ASP A 45 20.77 30.04 5.70
CA ASP A 45 20.45 31.42 6.10
C ASP A 45 19.05 31.59 6.72
N SER A 46 18.43 30.55 7.24
CA SER A 46 17.10 30.67 7.84
C SER A 46 17.20 31.24 9.29
N GLU A 47 16.69 32.46 9.52
CA GLU A 47 16.64 33.10 10.83
C GLU A 47 15.93 32.28 11.93
N ASN A 48 15.04 31.34 11.55
CA ASN A 48 14.27 30.49 12.46
C ASN A 48 14.39 29.01 12.11
N PHE A 49 15.36 28.32 12.70
CA PHE A 49 15.58 26.88 12.51
C PHE A 49 14.32 26.02 12.84
N TRP A 50 13.51 26.43 13.81
CA TRP A 50 12.32 25.69 14.28
C TRP A 50 11.00 26.14 13.64
N SER A 51 11.04 26.78 12.47
CA SER A 51 9.81 27.19 11.80
C SER A 51 9.11 26.03 11.09
N PHE A 52 7.78 25.94 11.24
CA PHE A 52 6.93 25.00 10.48
C PHE A 52 6.91 25.26 8.97
N SER A 53 7.56 26.31 8.49
CA SER A 53 7.79 26.50 7.05
C SER A 53 8.80 25.51 6.47
N HIS A 54 9.69 24.96 7.30
CA HIS A 54 10.71 24.00 6.87
C HIS A 54 10.15 22.58 6.76
N GLU A 55 10.47 21.89 5.66
CA GLU A 55 9.97 20.53 5.39
C GLU A 55 10.49 19.51 6.42
N TYR A 56 11.71 19.66 6.94
CA TYR A 56 12.24 18.77 7.97
C TYR A 56 11.49 18.86 9.30
N ILE A 57 10.95 20.04 9.67
CA ILE A 57 10.12 20.20 10.88
C ILE A 57 8.76 19.51 10.70
N LYS A 58 8.13 19.69 9.54
CA LYS A 58 6.89 18.94 9.19
C LYS A 58 7.15 17.43 9.22
N HIS A 59 8.31 17.00 8.74
CA HIS A 59 8.69 15.59 8.75
C HIS A 59 8.81 15.02 10.18
N ILE A 60 9.45 15.74 11.10
CA ILE A 60 9.51 15.35 12.53
C ILE A 60 8.11 15.22 13.11
N PHE A 61 7.23 16.17 12.82
CA PHE A 61 5.84 16.13 13.29
C PHE A 61 5.10 14.87 12.79
N TRP A 62 5.23 14.56 11.51
CA TRP A 62 4.64 13.37 10.92
C TRP A 62 5.25 12.07 11.44
N LEU A 63 6.55 12.03 11.71
CA LEU A 63 7.21 10.91 12.39
C LEU A 63 6.61 10.67 13.77
N GLY A 64 6.40 11.71 14.57
CA GLY A 64 5.77 11.60 15.87
C GLY A 64 4.37 11.00 15.80
N ILE A 65 3.53 11.47 14.87
CA ILE A 65 2.19 10.90 14.62
C ILE A 65 2.30 9.43 14.20
N SER A 66 3.22 9.11 13.28
CA SER A 66 3.40 7.75 12.77
C SER A 66 3.84 6.77 13.86
N TYR A 67 4.80 7.13 14.70
CA TYR A 67 5.23 6.30 15.83
C TYR A 67 4.10 6.11 16.84
N THR A 68 3.34 7.17 17.15
CA THR A 68 2.19 7.08 18.06
C THR A 68 1.11 6.15 17.48
N ALA A 69 0.77 6.30 16.19
CA ALA A 69 -0.17 5.43 15.52
C ALA A 69 0.31 3.97 15.50
N GLY A 70 1.60 3.73 15.22
CA GLY A 70 2.21 2.41 15.26
C GLY A 70 2.10 1.75 16.64
N LEU A 71 2.32 2.53 17.70
CA LEU A 71 2.19 2.06 19.07
C LEU A 71 0.73 1.69 19.40
N VAL A 72 -0.22 2.52 19.01
CA VAL A 72 -1.66 2.23 19.16
C VAL A 72 -2.03 0.95 18.42
N ILE A 73 -1.53 0.77 17.19
CA ILE A 73 -1.77 -0.43 16.38
C ILE A 73 -1.24 -1.69 17.09
N LEU A 74 -0.06 -1.62 17.70
CA LEU A 74 0.55 -2.74 18.44
C LEU A 74 -0.25 -3.11 19.70
N LEU A 75 -0.93 -2.15 20.31
CA LEU A 75 -1.76 -2.36 21.51
C LEU A 75 -3.15 -2.92 21.17
N LEU A 76 -3.60 -2.79 19.92
CA LEU A 76 -4.90 -3.29 19.48
C LEU A 76 -4.89 -4.81 19.29
N ASP A 77 -5.92 -5.45 19.84
CA ASP A 77 -6.08 -6.89 19.71
C ASP A 77 -6.37 -7.31 18.26
N ARG A 78 -5.77 -8.43 17.82
CA ARG A 78 -5.94 -9.00 16.47
C ARG A 78 -7.41 -9.21 16.10
N SER A 79 -8.25 -9.58 17.06
CA SER A 79 -9.68 -9.77 16.87
C SER A 79 -10.40 -8.49 16.43
N SER A 80 -9.94 -7.33 16.90
CA SER A 80 -10.53 -6.02 16.58
C SER A 80 -10.33 -5.68 15.09
N TRP A 81 -9.15 -5.92 14.53
CA TRP A 81 -8.87 -5.70 13.11
C TRP A 81 -9.82 -6.48 12.21
N HIS A 82 -10.12 -7.71 12.60
CA HIS A 82 -11.01 -8.59 11.86
C HIS A 82 -12.47 -8.06 11.84
N LYS A 83 -12.94 -7.51 12.97
CA LYS A 83 -14.29 -6.96 13.09
C LYS A 83 -14.46 -5.65 12.33
N TRP A 84 -13.44 -4.78 12.38
CA TRP A 84 -13.48 -3.43 11.84
C TRP A 84 -13.01 -3.32 10.39
N ALA A 85 -12.48 -4.39 9.78
CA ALA A 85 -11.86 -4.37 8.45
C ALA A 85 -12.73 -3.70 7.37
N TYR A 86 -14.01 -4.05 7.27
CA TYR A 86 -14.91 -3.46 6.27
C TYR A 86 -15.27 -2.01 6.58
N ILE A 87 -15.40 -1.66 7.86
CA ILE A 87 -15.70 -0.29 8.28
C ILE A 87 -14.50 0.61 7.99
N ILE A 88 -13.29 0.16 8.33
CA ILE A 88 -12.05 0.89 8.01
C ILE A 88 -11.93 1.08 6.49
N CYS A 89 -12.19 0.03 5.70
CA CYS A 89 -12.18 0.11 4.25
C CYS A 89 -13.20 1.14 3.73
N ALA A 90 -14.43 1.10 4.20
CA ALA A 90 -15.46 2.05 3.78
C ALA A 90 -15.12 3.49 4.16
N VAL A 91 -14.61 3.73 5.37
CA VAL A 91 -14.17 5.05 5.84
C VAL A 91 -13.01 5.56 5.01
N THR A 92 -11.99 4.74 4.74
CA THR A 92 -10.84 5.18 3.94
C THR A 92 -11.23 5.48 2.50
N ILE A 93 -12.10 4.70 1.87
CA ILE A 93 -12.64 5.00 0.54
C ILE A 93 -13.47 6.29 0.56
N PHE A 94 -14.29 6.49 1.59
CA PHE A 94 -15.05 7.74 1.75
C PHE A 94 -14.11 8.96 1.82
N ILE A 95 -13.02 8.87 2.59
CA ILE A 95 -12.01 9.95 2.67
C ILE A 95 -11.35 10.18 1.30
N VAL A 96 -11.08 9.11 0.52
CA VAL A 96 -10.57 9.27 -0.86
C VAL A 96 -11.57 10.04 -1.73
N LEU A 97 -12.86 9.75 -1.63
CA LEU A 97 -13.89 10.44 -2.41
C LEU A 97 -14.00 11.95 -2.07
N LEU A 98 -13.62 12.36 -0.86
CA LEU A 98 -13.58 13.78 -0.48
C LEU A 98 -12.59 14.60 -1.33
N THR A 99 -11.62 13.99 -2.01
CA THR A 99 -10.72 14.70 -2.93
C THR A 99 -11.44 15.28 -4.14
N PHE A 100 -12.60 14.74 -4.52
CA PHE A 100 -13.43 15.29 -5.61
C PHE A 100 -14.26 16.49 -5.16
N THR A 101 -14.34 16.78 -3.86
CA THR A 101 -15.01 17.96 -3.30
C THR A 101 -14.08 19.18 -3.34
N PRO A 102 -14.54 20.39 -2.94
CA PRO A 102 -13.69 21.59 -2.84
C PRO A 102 -12.49 21.45 -1.86
N LEU A 103 -12.48 20.43 -0.98
CA LEU A 103 -11.37 20.14 -0.09
C LEU A 103 -10.16 19.53 -0.84
N GLY A 104 -10.39 18.99 -2.04
CA GLY A 104 -9.34 18.37 -2.86
C GLY A 104 -8.40 19.40 -3.47
N LYS A 105 -7.10 19.13 -3.33
CA LYS A 105 -6.01 19.92 -3.95
C LYS A 105 -5.39 19.14 -5.10
N THR A 106 -5.07 19.85 -6.17
CA THR A 106 -4.32 19.30 -7.30
C THR A 106 -2.83 19.58 -7.09
N VAL A 107 -2.02 18.52 -7.10
CA VAL A 107 -0.56 18.58 -7.00
C VAL A 107 0.02 17.80 -8.18
N ASN A 108 0.90 18.42 -8.96
CA ASN A 108 1.52 17.82 -10.15
C ASN A 108 0.52 17.21 -11.15
N GLY A 109 -0.65 17.86 -11.30
CA GLY A 109 -1.70 17.40 -12.21
C GLY A 109 -2.64 16.32 -11.66
N ALA A 110 -2.36 15.75 -10.50
CA ALA A 110 -3.22 14.76 -9.83
C ALA A 110 -4.08 15.42 -8.74
N ARG A 111 -5.40 15.24 -8.79
CA ARG A 111 -6.34 15.71 -7.77
C ARG A 111 -6.54 14.66 -6.69
N ALA A 112 -5.44 14.30 -6.00
CA ALA A 112 -5.38 13.17 -5.08
C ALA A 112 -5.10 13.58 -3.62
N TRP A 113 -5.03 14.89 -3.33
CA TRP A 113 -4.62 15.41 -2.03
C TRP A 113 -5.75 16.15 -1.32
N LEU A 114 -5.81 16.02 0.00
CA LEU A 114 -6.66 16.85 0.86
C LEU A 114 -5.81 17.90 1.55
N GLY A 115 -6.25 19.16 1.51
CA GLY A 115 -5.62 20.25 2.21
C GLY A 115 -6.22 20.44 3.61
N LEU A 116 -5.41 20.29 4.64
CA LEU A 116 -5.79 20.48 6.04
C LEU A 116 -4.93 21.59 6.66
N GLY A 117 -5.37 22.87 6.48
CA GLY A 117 -4.77 24.04 7.18
C GLY A 117 -3.30 24.23 6.85
N GLY A 118 -2.43 23.81 6.37
CA GLY A 118 -0.97 23.91 6.11
C GLY A 118 -0.33 22.57 5.82
N PHE A 119 -1.11 21.48 6.05
CA PHE A 119 -0.70 20.14 5.74
C PHE A 119 -1.46 19.59 4.52
N THR A 120 -0.85 18.68 3.81
CA THR A 120 -1.49 17.92 2.74
C THR A 120 -1.45 16.44 3.09
N LEU A 121 -2.59 15.76 2.94
CA LEU A 121 -2.72 14.32 3.13
C LEU A 121 -3.15 13.71 1.80
N GLN A 122 -2.53 12.59 1.42
CA GLN A 122 -2.99 11.77 0.30
C GLN A 122 -3.85 10.62 0.83
N PRO A 123 -5.18 10.68 0.69
CA PRO A 123 -6.08 9.68 1.28
C PRO A 123 -5.89 8.28 0.70
N MET A 124 -5.37 8.16 -0.51
CA MET A 124 -5.10 6.88 -1.15
C MET A 124 -4.08 6.04 -0.34
N GLU A 125 -3.18 6.67 0.40
CA GLU A 125 -2.24 5.97 1.29
C GLU A 125 -2.99 5.26 2.43
N LEU A 126 -4.02 5.89 2.99
CA LEU A 126 -4.88 5.28 4.01
C LEU A 126 -5.76 4.19 3.39
N ALA A 127 -6.25 4.40 2.17
CA ALA A 127 -7.08 3.42 1.47
C ALA A 127 -6.33 2.11 1.20
N LYS A 128 -5.02 2.15 0.94
CA LYS A 128 -4.20 0.93 0.80
C LYS A 128 -4.30 0.05 2.04
N VAL A 129 -4.26 0.63 3.23
CA VAL A 129 -4.42 -0.10 4.50
C VAL A 129 -5.83 -0.66 4.64
N GLY A 130 -6.86 0.16 4.41
CA GLY A 130 -8.27 -0.25 4.51
C GLY A 130 -8.60 -1.40 3.54
N ILE A 131 -8.17 -1.29 2.29
CA ILE A 131 -8.34 -2.33 1.26
C ILE A 131 -7.60 -3.62 1.64
N SER A 132 -6.34 -3.51 2.11
CA SER A 132 -5.57 -4.67 2.56
C SER A 132 -6.27 -5.46 3.66
N LEU A 133 -6.82 -4.75 4.65
CA LEU A 133 -7.60 -5.36 5.73
C LEU A 133 -8.88 -6.03 5.21
N ALA A 134 -9.61 -5.38 4.30
CA ALA A 134 -10.84 -5.93 3.74
C ALA A 134 -10.58 -7.15 2.86
N VAL A 135 -9.53 -7.14 2.03
CA VAL A 135 -9.09 -8.30 1.23
C VAL A 135 -8.70 -9.45 2.15
N ALA A 136 -7.86 -9.19 3.17
CA ALA A 136 -7.47 -10.21 4.14
C ALA A 136 -8.69 -10.79 4.87
N ARG A 137 -9.69 -9.96 5.17
CA ARG A 137 -10.95 -10.40 5.79
C ARG A 137 -11.75 -11.31 4.87
N ILE A 138 -11.89 -10.98 3.57
CA ILE A 138 -12.58 -11.82 2.59
C ILE A 138 -11.87 -13.17 2.48
N MET A 139 -10.54 -13.16 2.37
CA MET A 139 -9.75 -14.37 2.20
C MET A 139 -9.74 -15.27 3.44
N SER A 140 -9.99 -14.71 4.61
CA SER A 140 -10.11 -15.46 5.86
C SER A 140 -11.48 -16.14 6.08
N LEU A 141 -12.45 -15.94 5.19
CA LEU A 141 -13.75 -16.58 5.31
C LEU A 141 -13.64 -18.09 5.05
N TYR A 142 -14.40 -18.86 5.85
CA TYR A 142 -14.44 -20.32 5.68
C TYR A 142 -14.89 -20.70 4.26
N GLY A 143 -14.13 -21.57 3.62
CA GLY A 143 -14.42 -22.03 2.25
C GLY A 143 -14.01 -21.05 1.14
N PHE A 144 -13.31 -19.95 1.44
CA PHE A 144 -12.73 -19.09 0.41
C PHE A 144 -11.73 -19.86 -0.45
N SER A 145 -11.80 -19.67 -1.76
CA SER A 145 -10.85 -20.27 -2.70
C SER A 145 -10.56 -19.29 -3.84
N VAL A 146 -9.28 -19.03 -4.06
CA VAL A 146 -8.80 -18.20 -5.17
C VAL A 146 -9.19 -18.79 -6.55
N GLN A 147 -9.38 -20.11 -6.63
CA GLN A 147 -9.80 -20.80 -7.86
C GLN A 147 -11.30 -20.69 -8.12
N ARG A 148 -12.09 -20.26 -7.12
CA ARG A 148 -13.53 -20.08 -7.28
C ARG A 148 -13.82 -18.69 -7.84
N ALA A 149 -14.43 -18.63 -9.04
CA ALA A 149 -14.72 -17.38 -9.73
C ALA A 149 -15.48 -16.36 -8.87
N ASN A 150 -16.49 -16.79 -8.11
CA ASN A 150 -17.28 -15.89 -7.27
C ASN A 150 -16.46 -15.23 -6.14
N ASP A 151 -15.50 -15.93 -5.56
CA ASP A 151 -14.66 -15.39 -4.50
C ASP A 151 -13.59 -14.46 -5.08
N MET A 152 -13.04 -14.83 -6.24
CA MET A 152 -12.10 -13.99 -6.97
C MET A 152 -12.75 -12.69 -7.44
N ILE A 153 -13.99 -12.74 -7.95
CA ILE A 153 -14.73 -11.53 -8.37
C ILE A 153 -14.89 -10.56 -7.20
N LYS A 154 -15.17 -11.03 -5.97
CA LYS A 154 -15.29 -10.17 -4.79
C LYS A 154 -13.98 -9.43 -4.49
N VAL A 155 -12.85 -10.14 -4.54
CA VAL A 155 -11.53 -9.54 -4.32
C VAL A 155 -11.17 -8.55 -5.43
N MET A 156 -11.39 -8.95 -6.69
CA MET A 156 -11.10 -8.08 -7.83
C MET A 156 -11.99 -6.84 -7.86
N ALA A 157 -13.28 -6.96 -7.54
CA ALA A 157 -14.19 -5.82 -7.43
C ALA A 157 -13.72 -4.85 -6.34
N LEU A 158 -13.29 -5.38 -5.18
CA LEU A 158 -12.77 -4.54 -4.10
C LEU A 158 -11.48 -3.80 -4.49
N LEU A 159 -10.59 -4.44 -5.25
CA LEU A 159 -9.35 -3.82 -5.75
C LEU A 159 -9.63 -2.83 -6.89
N ALA A 160 -10.62 -3.09 -7.74
CA ALA A 160 -10.98 -2.23 -8.87
C ALA A 160 -11.50 -0.86 -8.41
N VAL A 161 -12.17 -0.77 -7.25
CA VAL A 161 -12.70 0.49 -6.73
C VAL A 161 -11.60 1.54 -6.54
N PRO A 162 -10.55 1.32 -5.71
CA PRO A 162 -9.50 2.33 -5.53
C PRO A 162 -8.68 2.56 -6.80
N MET A 163 -8.47 1.54 -7.63
CA MET A 163 -7.81 1.70 -8.93
C MET A 163 -8.59 2.62 -9.86
N GLY A 164 -9.91 2.43 -9.96
CA GLY A 164 -10.78 3.29 -10.76
C GLY A 164 -10.79 4.74 -10.24
N ILE A 165 -10.85 4.92 -8.92
CA ILE A 165 -10.77 6.26 -8.31
C ILE A 165 -9.41 6.91 -8.62
N ALA A 166 -8.30 6.18 -8.53
CA ALA A 166 -6.96 6.68 -8.83
C ALA A 166 -6.84 7.17 -10.29
N VAL A 167 -7.43 6.43 -11.24
CA VAL A 167 -7.49 6.86 -12.64
C VAL A 167 -8.29 8.16 -12.78
N LEU A 168 -9.45 8.28 -12.12
CA LEU A 168 -10.27 9.50 -12.13
C LEU A 168 -9.57 10.70 -11.47
N GLN A 169 -8.68 10.46 -10.51
CA GLN A 169 -7.84 11.47 -9.85
C GLN A 169 -6.62 11.89 -10.69
N ASN A 170 -6.38 11.23 -11.82
CA ASN A 170 -5.16 11.33 -12.62
C ASN A 170 -3.89 10.94 -11.83
N ASP A 171 -4.04 10.01 -10.88
CA ASP A 171 -2.99 9.44 -10.02
C ASP A 171 -2.82 7.94 -10.30
N THR A 172 -2.46 7.61 -11.54
CA THR A 172 -2.30 6.23 -11.99
C THR A 172 -1.21 5.49 -11.23
N GLY A 173 -0.18 6.20 -10.74
CA GLY A 173 0.89 5.62 -9.94
C GLY A 173 0.37 4.98 -8.66
N SER A 174 -0.47 5.68 -7.90
CA SER A 174 -1.12 5.14 -6.69
C SER A 174 -2.05 3.96 -7.02
N GLY A 175 -2.73 4.01 -8.17
CA GLY A 175 -3.57 2.92 -8.65
C GLY A 175 -2.79 1.64 -8.93
N LEU A 176 -1.62 1.76 -9.57
CA LEU A 176 -0.75 0.61 -9.91
C LEU A 176 -0.25 -0.15 -8.68
N VAL A 177 -0.14 0.50 -7.53
CA VAL A 177 0.28 -0.18 -6.29
C VAL A 177 -0.67 -1.32 -5.93
N PHE A 178 -1.97 -1.20 -6.23
CA PHE A 178 -2.94 -2.28 -5.99
C PHE A 178 -2.71 -3.52 -6.86
N CYS A 179 -1.99 -3.40 -7.98
CA CYS A 179 -1.57 -4.56 -8.75
C CYS A 179 -0.63 -5.50 -7.96
N SER A 180 0.04 -5.00 -6.92
CA SER A 180 0.89 -5.82 -6.05
C SER A 180 0.12 -6.93 -5.32
N PHE A 181 -1.20 -6.78 -5.14
CA PHE A 181 -2.04 -7.83 -4.56
C PHE A 181 -2.03 -9.14 -5.38
N ILE A 182 -1.64 -9.10 -6.64
CA ILE A 182 -1.51 -10.32 -7.45
C ILE A 182 -0.45 -11.27 -6.88
N PHE A 183 0.64 -10.75 -6.29
CA PHE A 183 1.65 -11.59 -5.67
C PHE A 183 1.10 -12.33 -4.45
N MET A 184 0.22 -11.66 -3.68
CA MET A 184 -0.48 -12.29 -2.57
C MET A 184 -1.47 -13.36 -3.08
N LEU A 185 -2.25 -13.07 -4.11
CA LEU A 185 -3.19 -14.02 -4.71
C LEU A 185 -2.47 -15.21 -5.34
N PHE A 186 -1.30 -14.97 -5.95
CA PHE A 186 -0.44 -16.04 -6.46
C PHE A 186 0.04 -16.97 -5.35
N ARG A 187 0.46 -16.42 -4.23
CA ARG A 187 0.85 -17.21 -3.06
C ARG A 187 -0.30 -18.06 -2.51
N GLU A 188 -1.54 -17.57 -2.61
CA GLU A 188 -2.76 -18.29 -2.21
C GLU A 188 -3.27 -19.29 -3.27
N GLY A 189 -2.52 -19.49 -4.36
CA GLY A 189 -2.79 -20.51 -5.37
C GLY A 189 -3.47 -20.01 -6.64
N LEU A 190 -3.38 -18.71 -6.95
CA LEU A 190 -3.82 -18.19 -8.25
C LEU A 190 -2.98 -18.83 -9.36
N ASN A 191 -3.64 -19.20 -10.44
CA ASN A 191 -2.99 -19.81 -11.59
C ASN A 191 -1.92 -18.86 -12.18
N TYR A 192 -0.69 -19.36 -12.36
CA TYR A 192 0.44 -18.61 -12.93
C TYR A 192 0.14 -18.01 -14.31
N TRP A 193 -0.70 -18.64 -15.11
CA TRP A 193 -1.13 -18.11 -16.41
C TRP A 193 -1.85 -16.76 -16.32
N ILE A 194 -2.42 -16.42 -15.16
CA ILE A 194 -3.04 -15.12 -14.92
C ILE A 194 -1.97 -14.10 -14.45
N CYS A 195 -0.98 -14.58 -13.69
CA CYS A 195 0.09 -13.73 -13.16
C CYS A 195 1.08 -13.28 -14.24
N VAL A 196 1.44 -14.19 -15.16
CA VAL A 196 2.44 -13.94 -16.21
C VAL A 196 2.07 -12.74 -17.09
N PRO A 197 0.86 -12.60 -17.66
CA PRO A 197 0.49 -11.45 -18.47
C PRO A 197 0.56 -10.13 -17.69
N LEU A 198 0.18 -10.15 -16.39
CA LEU A 198 0.19 -8.93 -15.59
C LEU A 198 1.62 -8.50 -15.22
N ILE A 199 2.49 -9.43 -14.84
CA ILE A 199 3.91 -9.16 -14.60
C ILE A 199 4.55 -8.62 -15.90
N PHE A 200 4.21 -9.22 -17.03
CA PHE A 200 4.69 -8.79 -18.33
C PHE A 200 4.20 -7.36 -18.66
N LEU A 201 2.93 -7.05 -18.39
CA LEU A 201 2.38 -5.70 -18.58
C LEU A 201 3.10 -4.66 -17.73
N VAL A 202 3.36 -4.97 -16.44
CA VAL A 202 4.12 -4.08 -15.54
C VAL A 202 5.56 -3.91 -16.03
N ALA A 203 6.20 -5.00 -16.45
CA ALA A 203 7.55 -4.94 -17.01
C ALA A 203 7.60 -4.08 -18.27
N LEU A 204 6.63 -4.22 -19.19
CA LEU A 204 6.52 -3.39 -20.38
C LEU A 204 6.32 -1.91 -20.03
N LEU A 205 5.50 -1.61 -19.03
CA LEU A 205 5.27 -0.25 -18.58
C LEU A 205 6.58 0.37 -18.04
N ILE A 206 7.33 -0.34 -17.22
CA ILE A 206 8.65 0.11 -16.75
C ILE A 206 9.62 0.29 -17.92
N LEU A 207 9.65 -0.66 -18.83
CA LEU A 207 10.52 -0.61 -20.01
C LEU A 207 10.19 0.59 -20.92
N SER A 208 8.92 0.97 -21.01
CA SER A 208 8.47 2.13 -21.81
C SER A 208 9.04 3.46 -21.30
N PHE A 209 9.37 3.56 -20.01
CA PHE A 209 10.04 4.75 -19.46
C PHE A 209 11.57 4.71 -19.64
N LEU A 210 12.16 3.52 -19.77
CA LEU A 210 13.62 3.36 -19.87
C LEU A 210 14.11 3.33 -21.33
N LEU A 211 13.27 2.87 -22.25
CA LEU A 211 13.63 2.69 -23.66
C LEU A 211 12.94 3.72 -24.54
N THR A 212 13.63 4.12 -25.60
CA THR A 212 12.98 4.91 -26.67
C THR A 212 11.85 4.10 -27.31
N PRO A 213 10.76 4.76 -27.80
CA PRO A 213 9.61 4.05 -28.37
C PRO A 213 9.96 3.07 -29.48
N GLY A 214 10.99 3.39 -30.30
CA GLY A 214 11.46 2.50 -31.36
C GLY A 214 12.08 1.19 -30.85
N VAL A 215 12.91 1.27 -29.82
CA VAL A 215 13.53 0.09 -29.20
C VAL A 215 12.48 -0.78 -28.52
N LEU A 216 11.49 -0.16 -27.86
CA LEU A 216 10.38 -0.89 -27.24
C LEU A 216 9.57 -1.66 -28.29
N LEU A 217 9.26 -1.01 -29.42
CA LEU A 217 8.49 -1.63 -30.50
C LEU A 217 9.24 -2.82 -31.13
N ILE A 218 10.54 -2.69 -31.34
CA ILE A 218 11.40 -3.80 -31.82
C ILE A 218 11.41 -4.95 -30.83
N ALA A 219 11.58 -4.68 -29.53
CA ALA A 219 11.57 -5.70 -28.48
C ALA A 219 10.20 -6.44 -28.44
N LEU A 220 9.09 -5.73 -28.56
CA LEU A 220 7.75 -6.32 -28.61
C LEU A 220 7.55 -7.23 -29.82
N ILE A 221 8.00 -6.80 -31.01
CA ILE A 221 7.93 -7.60 -32.22
C ILE A 221 8.76 -8.89 -32.07
N LEU A 222 9.97 -8.80 -31.52
CA LEU A 222 10.84 -9.95 -31.30
C LEU A 222 10.22 -10.95 -30.31
N ILE A 223 9.64 -10.47 -29.20
CA ILE A 223 8.96 -11.32 -28.22
C ILE A 223 7.73 -11.98 -28.86
N PHE A 224 6.91 -11.22 -29.57
CA PHE A 224 5.72 -11.76 -30.23
C PHE A 224 6.08 -12.83 -31.27
N THR A 225 7.09 -12.59 -32.11
CA THR A 225 7.54 -13.57 -33.12
C THR A 225 8.13 -14.81 -32.47
N PHE A 226 8.87 -14.67 -31.38
CA PHE A 226 9.40 -15.81 -30.62
C PHE A 226 8.28 -16.64 -29.99
N CYS A 227 7.31 -16.00 -29.32
CA CYS A 227 6.15 -16.69 -28.72
C CYS A 227 5.28 -17.37 -29.78
N ALA A 228 5.03 -16.71 -30.91
CA ALA A 228 4.27 -17.30 -32.02
C ALA A 228 5.02 -18.51 -32.61
N GLY A 229 6.34 -18.42 -32.76
CA GLY A 229 7.17 -19.56 -33.19
C GLY A 229 7.19 -20.74 -32.25
N MET A 230 7.13 -20.49 -30.93
CA MET A 230 6.99 -21.56 -29.91
C MET A 230 5.62 -22.25 -29.97
N LEU A 231 4.54 -21.45 -30.10
CA LEU A 231 3.17 -21.97 -30.20
C LEU A 231 2.93 -22.81 -31.47
N MET A 232 3.62 -22.52 -32.57
CA MET A 232 3.52 -23.28 -33.82
C MET A 232 4.36 -24.57 -33.82
N ARG A 233 5.26 -24.75 -32.86
CA ARG A 233 6.12 -25.96 -32.76
C ARG A 233 5.61 -27.00 -31.75
N GLY A 234 4.59 -26.69 -30.92
CA GLY A 234 3.92 -27.59 -29.98
C GLY A 234 2.59 -28.05 -30.53
#